data_2292f2ba3ba9bf10044c4c71ae510a8e
#
_entry.id   2292f2ba3ba9bf10044c4c71ae510a8e
#
_cell.length_a   1.000
_cell.length_b   1.000
_cell.length_c   1.000
_cell.angle_alpha   90.00
_cell.angle_beta   90.00
_cell.angle_gamma   90.00
#
_symmetry.space_group_name_H-M   'P 1'
#
loop_
_entity.id
_entity.type
_entity.pdbx_description
1 polymer ?
#
loop_
_entity_poly.entity_id
_entity_poly.type
_entity_poly.pdbx_seq_one_letter_code
_entity_poly.pdbx_strand_id
1 'polypeptide(L)'
;DPRLSVVVPTAVAQAAMKSGVAKKPISDLESYKDKLKEGVFKSALLMRPVFETAKKVKRKIVFAEGEDERVLRAAQAILEETSEQPILIGRPSVLEQRCERLGLVIRPGIDFEIVNPEDDPRYRDYWTSYHEKMCRRGITPDLAKAIMRTNTTAIAAVMVHRGEADN
;
A
#
# COMPACT_ATOMS: atom_id res chain seq x y z
N ASP A 1 0.55 -14.97 0.19
CA ASP A 1 1.28 -14.93 -1.08
C ASP A 1 0.59 -15.89 -2.07
N PRO A 2 0.05 -15.40 -3.21
CA PRO A 2 -0.64 -16.24 -4.21
C PRO A 2 0.24 -17.39 -4.74
N ARG A 3 1.55 -17.21 -4.73
CA ARG A 3 2.52 -18.24 -5.17
C ARG A 3 2.46 -19.49 -4.31
N LEU A 4 2.15 -19.36 -3.02
CA LEU A 4 2.00 -20.49 -2.11
C LEU A 4 0.84 -21.41 -2.50
N SER A 5 -0.22 -20.86 -3.08
CA SER A 5 -1.39 -21.62 -3.53
C SER A 5 -1.08 -22.57 -4.71
N VAL A 6 0.04 -22.40 -5.38
CA VAL A 6 0.53 -23.31 -6.43
C VAL A 6 1.64 -24.23 -5.93
N VAL A 7 2.60 -23.67 -5.17
CA VAL A 7 3.79 -24.39 -4.74
C VAL A 7 3.47 -25.44 -3.67
N VAL A 8 2.70 -25.06 -2.65
CA VAL A 8 2.39 -25.96 -1.51
C VAL A 8 1.55 -27.15 -1.95
N PRO A 9 0.41 -27.02 -2.65
CA PRO A 9 -0.35 -28.19 -3.10
C PRO A 9 0.44 -29.11 -4.02
N THR A 10 1.29 -28.56 -4.88
CA THR A 10 2.13 -29.35 -5.77
C THR A 10 3.15 -30.18 -4.99
N ALA A 11 3.82 -29.58 -3.98
CA ALA A 11 4.78 -30.29 -3.14
C ALA A 11 4.10 -31.39 -2.31
N VAL A 12 2.93 -31.09 -1.75
CA VAL A 12 2.13 -32.09 -0.99
C VAL A 12 1.70 -33.25 -1.88
N ALA A 13 1.20 -32.97 -3.08
CA ALA A 13 0.82 -34.00 -4.04
C ALA A 13 2.00 -34.90 -4.42
N GLN A 14 3.18 -34.32 -4.66
CA GLN A 14 4.41 -35.08 -4.93
C GLN A 14 4.81 -35.96 -3.74
N ALA A 15 4.78 -35.42 -2.53
CA ALA A 15 5.11 -36.17 -1.32
C ALA A 15 4.15 -37.35 -1.12
N ALA A 16 2.84 -37.14 -1.31
CA ALA A 16 1.83 -38.18 -1.19
C ALA A 16 2.00 -39.31 -2.22
N MET A 17 2.39 -38.95 -3.45
CA MET A 17 2.70 -39.95 -4.48
C MET A 17 3.97 -40.76 -4.15
N LYS A 18 5.02 -40.07 -3.66
CA LYS A 18 6.29 -40.73 -3.30
C LYS A 18 6.13 -41.67 -2.09
N SER A 19 5.29 -41.30 -1.14
CA SER A 19 5.02 -42.11 0.07
C SER A 19 3.99 -43.24 -0.16
N GLY A 20 3.38 -43.31 -1.35
CA GLY A 20 2.40 -44.36 -1.69
C GLY A 20 1.01 -44.16 -1.04
N VAL A 21 0.76 -43.06 -0.35
CA VAL A 21 -0.56 -42.78 0.29
C VAL A 21 -1.57 -42.19 -0.69
N ALA A 22 -1.14 -41.78 -1.87
CA ALA A 22 -2.02 -41.19 -2.88
C ALA A 22 -2.91 -42.28 -3.51
N LYS A 23 -4.21 -42.26 -3.20
CA LYS A 23 -5.20 -43.18 -3.80
C LYS A 23 -5.46 -42.92 -5.27
N LYS A 24 -5.22 -41.70 -5.76
CA LYS A 24 -5.33 -41.27 -7.15
C LYS A 24 -4.08 -40.48 -7.51
N PRO A 25 -3.04 -41.13 -8.02
CA PRO A 25 -1.81 -40.44 -8.43
C PRO A 25 -2.10 -39.50 -9.61
N ILE A 26 -1.43 -38.34 -9.58
CA ILE A 26 -1.51 -37.36 -10.66
C ILE A 26 -0.52 -37.76 -11.74
N SER A 27 -1.03 -38.07 -12.92
CA SER A 27 -0.21 -38.52 -14.07
C SER A 27 0.61 -37.39 -14.66
N ASP A 28 0.10 -36.16 -14.65
CA ASP A 28 0.74 -34.96 -15.17
C ASP A 28 0.74 -33.83 -14.15
N LEU A 29 1.90 -33.65 -13.53
CA LEU A 29 2.13 -32.61 -12.50
C LEU A 29 2.16 -31.19 -13.10
N GLU A 30 2.60 -31.04 -14.36
CA GLU A 30 2.61 -29.72 -14.99
C GLU A 30 1.19 -29.23 -15.30
N SER A 31 0.35 -30.11 -15.87
CA SER A 31 -1.08 -29.82 -16.08
C SER A 31 -1.79 -29.53 -14.75
N TYR A 32 -1.43 -30.19 -13.65
CA TYR A 32 -1.96 -29.90 -12.33
C TYR A 32 -1.54 -28.52 -11.82
N LYS A 33 -0.26 -28.15 -11.98
CA LYS A 33 0.23 -26.81 -11.65
C LYS A 33 -0.50 -25.72 -12.46
N ASP A 34 -0.73 -25.96 -13.75
CA ASP A 34 -1.40 -24.97 -14.60
C ASP A 34 -2.86 -24.79 -14.20
N LYS A 35 -3.58 -25.86 -13.84
CA LYS A 35 -4.93 -25.75 -13.24
C LYS A 35 -4.95 -24.97 -11.93
N LEU A 36 -3.93 -25.16 -11.06
CA LEU A 36 -3.81 -24.39 -9.84
C LEU A 36 -3.53 -22.91 -10.13
N LYS A 37 -2.66 -22.62 -11.11
CA LYS A 37 -2.42 -21.25 -11.59
C LYS A 37 -3.70 -20.63 -12.14
N GLU A 38 -4.47 -21.31 -12.97
CA GLU A 38 -5.75 -20.81 -13.48
C GLU A 38 -6.71 -20.41 -12.36
N GLY A 39 -6.80 -21.20 -11.29
CA GLY A 39 -7.63 -20.90 -10.12
C GLY A 39 -7.21 -19.63 -9.37
N VAL A 40 -5.90 -19.42 -9.25
CA VAL A 40 -5.31 -18.24 -8.59
C VAL A 40 -5.33 -17.02 -9.53
N PHE A 41 -5.11 -17.22 -10.83
CA PHE A 41 -4.99 -16.17 -11.81
C PHE A 41 -6.31 -15.65 -12.40
N LYS A 42 -7.45 -16.26 -12.11
CA LYS A 42 -8.74 -15.69 -12.57
C LYS A 42 -8.94 -14.24 -12.10
N SER A 43 -8.64 -13.97 -10.84
CA SER A 43 -8.65 -12.59 -10.31
C SER A 43 -7.51 -11.75 -10.89
N ALA A 44 -6.31 -12.32 -11.08
CA ALA A 44 -5.18 -11.63 -11.67
C ALA A 44 -5.41 -11.27 -13.14
N LEU A 45 -6.04 -12.16 -13.92
CA LEU A 45 -6.42 -11.89 -15.31
C LEU A 45 -7.46 -10.77 -15.41
N LEU A 46 -8.43 -10.73 -14.49
CA LEU A 46 -9.43 -9.65 -14.42
C LEU A 46 -8.80 -8.32 -13.98
N MET A 47 -7.81 -8.35 -13.09
CA MET A 47 -7.11 -7.16 -12.61
C MET A 47 -6.02 -6.66 -13.56
N ARG A 48 -5.53 -7.48 -14.47
CA ARG A 48 -4.47 -7.10 -15.41
C ARG A 48 -4.77 -5.81 -16.20
N PRO A 49 -5.96 -5.62 -16.81
CA PRO A 49 -6.29 -4.37 -17.49
C PRO A 49 -6.29 -3.16 -16.56
N VAL A 50 -6.67 -3.36 -15.28
CA VAL A 50 -6.67 -2.30 -14.26
C VAL A 50 -5.22 -1.88 -13.95
N PHE A 51 -4.33 -2.84 -13.72
CA PHE A 51 -2.90 -2.56 -13.51
C PHE A 51 -2.24 -1.92 -14.73
N GLU A 52 -2.53 -2.40 -15.94
CA GLU A 52 -2.02 -1.79 -17.17
C GLU A 52 -2.49 -0.33 -17.34
N THR A 53 -3.72 -0.04 -16.94
CA THR A 53 -4.26 1.33 -16.93
C THR A 53 -3.61 2.16 -15.84
N ALA A 54 -3.45 1.62 -14.63
CA ALA A 54 -2.79 2.29 -13.53
C ALA A 54 -1.35 2.69 -13.85
N LYS A 55 -0.60 1.79 -14.53
CA LYS A 55 0.78 2.08 -14.99
C LYS A 55 0.87 3.24 -15.99
N LYS A 56 -0.18 3.49 -16.76
CA LYS A 56 -0.22 4.58 -17.75
C LYS A 56 -0.60 5.93 -17.14
N VAL A 57 -1.36 5.90 -16.07
CA VAL A 57 -1.87 7.10 -15.40
C VAL A 57 -1.09 7.30 -14.11
N LYS A 58 -0.05 8.13 -14.19
CA LYS A 58 0.74 8.50 -13.01
C LYS A 58 -0.13 9.27 -12.03
N ARG A 59 -0.41 8.65 -10.90
CA ARG A 59 -1.23 9.22 -9.82
C ARG A 59 -0.47 9.17 -8.50
N LYS A 60 -0.35 10.31 -7.85
CA LYS A 60 0.19 10.40 -6.49
C LYS A 60 -0.87 10.04 -5.47
N ILE A 61 -0.64 8.97 -4.72
CA ILE A 61 -1.54 8.49 -3.67
C ILE A 61 -0.97 8.90 -2.32
N VAL A 62 -1.80 9.53 -1.45
CA VAL A 62 -1.44 9.82 -0.07
C VAL A 62 -2.17 8.89 0.89
N PHE A 63 -1.43 8.28 1.80
CA PHE A 63 -1.95 7.45 2.87
C PHE A 63 -1.93 8.20 4.20
N ALA A 64 -3.13 8.47 4.73
CA ALA A 64 -3.31 9.17 5.99
C ALA A 64 -2.75 8.40 7.20
N GLU A 65 -2.82 7.08 7.16
CA GLU A 65 -2.35 6.19 8.23
C GLU A 65 -1.05 5.50 7.83
N GLY A 66 -0.02 6.29 7.42
CA GLY A 66 1.23 5.75 6.89
C GLY A 66 1.97 4.82 7.87
N GLU A 67 1.75 4.98 9.17
CA GLU A 67 2.35 4.11 10.19
C GLU A 67 1.66 2.74 10.30
N ASP A 68 0.49 2.49 9.69
CA ASP A 68 -0.19 1.19 9.75
C ASP A 68 0.56 0.12 8.94
N GLU A 69 0.67 -1.08 9.49
CA GLU A 69 1.35 -2.21 8.85
C GLU A 69 0.75 -2.57 7.47
N ARG A 70 -0.57 -2.51 7.35
CA ARG A 70 -1.28 -2.81 6.10
C ARG A 70 -0.96 -1.77 5.03
N VAL A 71 -0.83 -0.51 5.43
CA VAL A 71 -0.46 0.60 4.54
C VAL A 71 0.98 0.45 4.07
N LEU A 72 1.92 0.11 4.94
CA LEU A 72 3.31 -0.14 4.57
C LEU A 72 3.44 -1.30 3.57
N ARG A 73 2.69 -2.39 3.76
CA ARG A 73 2.64 -3.50 2.81
C ARG A 73 1.98 -3.10 1.47
N ALA A 74 0.94 -2.26 1.52
CA ALA A 74 0.30 -1.73 0.31
C ALA A 74 1.24 -0.78 -0.45
N ALA A 75 1.99 0.06 0.26
CA ALA A 75 2.99 0.93 -0.34
C ALA A 75 4.09 0.14 -1.08
N GLN A 76 4.58 -0.96 -0.47
CA GLN A 76 5.52 -1.85 -1.14
C GLN A 76 4.91 -2.46 -2.41
N ALA A 77 3.66 -2.94 -2.35
CA ALA A 77 2.98 -3.51 -3.51
C ALA A 77 2.80 -2.47 -4.64
N ILE A 78 2.47 -1.22 -4.30
CA ILE A 78 2.36 -0.12 -5.29
C ILE A 78 3.70 0.11 -5.97
N LEU A 79 4.79 0.19 -5.22
CA LEU A 79 6.13 0.38 -5.76
C LEU A 79 6.55 -0.78 -6.70
N GLU A 80 6.26 -2.02 -6.31
CA GLU A 80 6.57 -3.21 -7.13
C GLU A 80 5.75 -3.24 -8.43
N GLU A 81 4.48 -2.84 -8.39
CA GLU A 81 3.56 -2.96 -9.53
C GLU A 81 3.55 -1.74 -10.45
N THR A 82 3.69 -0.52 -9.90
CA THR A 82 3.50 0.72 -10.65
C THR A 82 4.75 1.58 -10.78
N SER A 83 5.75 1.38 -9.93
CA SER A 83 6.93 2.25 -9.78
C SER A 83 6.57 3.70 -9.37
N GLU A 84 5.36 3.96 -8.91
CA GLU A 84 4.94 5.27 -8.40
C GLU A 84 5.28 5.39 -6.92
N GLN A 85 5.77 6.56 -6.51
CA GLN A 85 6.11 6.83 -5.11
C GLN A 85 4.86 7.27 -4.34
N PRO A 86 4.34 6.46 -3.41
CA PRO A 86 3.25 6.88 -2.54
C PRO A 86 3.75 7.90 -1.50
N ILE A 87 2.81 8.69 -0.97
CA ILE A 87 3.06 9.61 0.14
C ILE A 87 2.49 8.99 1.40
N LEU A 88 3.28 8.88 2.44
CA LEU A 88 2.86 8.35 3.73
C LEU A 88 2.91 9.44 4.81
N ILE A 89 1.79 9.66 5.50
CA ILE A 89 1.75 10.57 6.63
C ILE A 89 2.11 9.80 7.89
N GLY A 90 3.20 10.21 8.53
CA GLY A 90 3.68 9.54 9.74
C GLY A 90 5.06 10.05 10.19
N ARG A 91 5.48 9.61 11.36
CA ARG A 91 6.77 9.97 11.93
C ARG A 91 7.89 9.13 11.31
N PRO A 92 8.96 9.74 10.79
CA PRO A 92 10.02 9.02 10.08
C PRO A 92 10.61 7.85 10.89
N SER A 93 10.91 8.07 12.17
CA SER A 93 11.48 7.04 13.05
C SER A 93 10.55 5.83 13.26
N VAL A 94 9.24 6.07 13.33
CA VAL A 94 8.25 5.00 13.47
C VAL A 94 8.11 4.20 12.18
N LEU A 95 8.10 4.89 11.04
CA LEU A 95 8.06 4.26 9.72
C LEU A 95 9.28 3.35 9.50
N GLU A 96 10.48 3.86 9.81
CA GLU A 96 11.73 3.12 9.69
C GLU A 96 11.71 1.85 10.56
N GLN A 97 11.42 2.00 11.85
CA GLN A 97 11.34 0.88 12.79
C GLN A 97 10.30 -0.18 12.35
N ARG A 98 9.15 0.25 11.80
CA ARG A 98 8.12 -0.68 11.34
C ARG A 98 8.52 -1.39 10.07
N CYS A 99 9.15 -0.70 9.11
CA CYS A 99 9.68 -1.32 7.90
C CYS A 99 10.69 -2.41 8.25
N GLU A 100 11.63 -2.13 9.15
CA GLU A 100 12.61 -3.12 9.63
C GLU A 100 11.95 -4.31 10.31
N ARG A 101 11.04 -4.06 11.25
CA ARG A 101 10.31 -5.12 11.97
C ARG A 101 9.51 -6.04 11.04
N LEU A 102 8.95 -5.49 9.99
CA LEU A 102 8.13 -6.21 9.01
C LEU A 102 8.97 -6.87 7.90
N GLY A 103 10.29 -6.60 7.88
CA GLY A 103 11.18 -7.09 6.82
C GLY A 103 10.85 -6.54 5.44
N LEU A 104 10.31 -5.31 5.36
CA LEU A 104 9.99 -4.66 4.10
C LEU A 104 11.26 -4.12 3.44
N VAL A 105 11.33 -4.20 2.13
CA VAL A 105 12.49 -3.75 1.34
C VAL A 105 12.43 -2.24 1.02
N ILE A 106 11.31 -1.59 1.34
CA ILE A 106 11.09 -0.17 1.07
C ILE A 106 11.82 0.73 2.08
N ARG A 107 12.40 1.82 1.60
CA ARG A 107 13.21 2.76 2.39
C ARG A 107 12.49 4.10 2.54
N PRO A 108 12.21 4.53 3.77
CA PRO A 108 11.62 5.84 4.04
C PRO A 108 12.40 7.00 3.41
N GLY A 109 11.70 7.92 2.74
CA GLY A 109 12.30 9.10 2.11
C GLY A 109 13.03 8.85 0.79
N ILE A 110 13.19 7.59 0.36
CA ILE A 110 13.79 7.20 -0.92
C ILE A 110 12.73 6.59 -1.83
N ASP A 111 12.08 5.54 -1.35
CA ASP A 111 11.11 4.79 -2.12
C ASP A 111 9.68 5.37 -1.97
N PHE A 112 9.44 6.14 -0.93
CA PHE A 112 8.19 6.88 -0.71
C PHE A 112 8.43 8.22 0.00
N GLU A 113 7.55 9.20 -0.28
CA GLU A 113 7.58 10.52 0.37
C GLU A 113 6.99 10.43 1.79
N ILE A 114 7.59 11.14 2.74
CA ILE A 114 7.10 11.21 4.13
C ILE A 114 6.57 12.61 4.41
N VAL A 115 5.37 12.68 4.97
CA VAL A 115 4.80 13.89 5.55
C VAL A 115 4.75 13.71 7.06
N ASN A 116 5.64 14.39 7.79
CA ASN A 116 5.69 14.33 9.24
C ASN A 116 4.74 15.37 9.85
N PRO A 117 3.64 14.97 10.52
CA PRO A 117 2.71 15.92 11.14
C PRO A 117 3.36 16.84 12.19
N GLU A 118 4.48 16.39 12.79
CA GLU A 118 5.16 17.11 13.84
C GLU A 118 6.14 18.16 13.30
N ASP A 119 6.72 17.93 12.12
CA ASP A 119 7.82 18.76 11.58
C ASP A 119 7.84 18.78 10.04
N ASP A 120 6.71 19.09 9.41
CA ASP A 120 6.66 19.30 7.96
C ASP A 120 6.81 20.79 7.63
N PRO A 121 7.68 21.20 6.71
CA PRO A 121 7.85 22.59 6.32
C PRO A 121 6.56 23.23 5.75
N ARG A 122 5.68 22.41 5.17
CA ARG A 122 4.39 22.82 4.60
C ARG A 122 3.28 23.01 5.67
N TYR A 123 3.57 22.75 6.94
CA TYR A 123 2.59 22.83 8.03
C TYR A 123 1.80 24.13 8.06
N ARG A 124 2.50 25.27 7.84
CA ARG A 124 1.86 26.59 7.82
C ARG A 124 0.83 26.68 6.70
N ASP A 125 1.16 26.19 5.53
CA ASP A 125 0.27 26.22 4.37
C ASP A 125 -0.94 25.32 4.57
N TYR A 126 -0.73 24.16 5.18
CA TYR A 126 -1.81 23.19 5.46
C TYR A 126 -2.84 23.77 6.42
N TRP A 127 -2.43 24.29 7.60
CA TRP A 127 -3.42 24.85 8.52
C TRP A 127 -4.09 26.12 7.98
N THR A 128 -3.40 26.93 7.19
CA THR A 128 -3.97 28.12 6.54
C THR A 128 -5.04 27.70 5.53
N SER A 129 -4.71 26.79 4.60
CA SER A 129 -5.66 26.28 3.61
C SER A 129 -6.86 25.60 4.27
N TYR A 130 -6.63 24.82 5.33
CA TYR A 130 -7.70 24.19 6.09
C TYR A 130 -8.60 25.24 6.77
N HIS A 131 -8.02 26.23 7.42
CA HIS A 131 -8.77 27.32 8.08
C HIS A 131 -9.62 28.10 7.07
N GLU A 132 -9.08 28.50 5.93
CA GLU A 132 -9.82 29.20 4.87
C GLU A 132 -11.08 28.44 4.44
N LYS A 133 -11.01 27.13 4.35
CA LYS A 133 -12.16 26.27 3.99
C LYS A 133 -13.16 26.09 5.11
N MET A 134 -12.68 26.03 6.35
CA MET A 134 -13.47 25.58 7.49
C MET A 134 -13.88 26.73 8.46
N CYS A 135 -13.38 27.97 8.26
CA CYS A 135 -13.67 29.10 9.13
C CYS A 135 -15.18 29.36 9.27
N ARG A 136 -15.94 29.23 8.18
CA ARG A 136 -17.41 29.37 8.23
C ARG A 136 -18.12 28.29 9.03
N ARG A 137 -17.45 27.19 9.36
CA ARG A 137 -17.91 26.09 10.22
C ARG A 137 -17.43 26.24 11.66
N GLY A 138 -16.87 27.39 12.03
CA GLY A 138 -16.45 27.70 13.39
C GLY A 138 -15.04 27.23 13.73
N ILE A 139 -14.24 26.82 12.77
CA ILE A 139 -12.83 26.45 12.99
C ILE A 139 -12.01 27.73 13.11
N THR A 140 -11.42 27.93 14.30
CA THR A 140 -10.49 29.02 14.56
C THR A 140 -9.09 28.69 14.01
N PRO A 141 -8.21 29.70 13.80
CA PRO A 141 -6.84 29.43 13.36
C PRO A 141 -6.08 28.48 14.31
N ASP A 142 -6.27 28.61 15.63
CA ASP A 142 -5.57 27.74 16.59
C ASP A 142 -6.11 26.32 16.57
N LEU A 143 -7.41 26.15 16.39
CA LEU A 143 -7.99 24.82 16.19
C LEU A 143 -7.52 24.19 14.87
N ALA A 144 -7.40 24.98 13.80
CA ALA A 144 -6.85 24.50 12.53
C ALA A 144 -5.40 24.01 12.67
N LYS A 145 -4.57 24.76 13.41
CA LYS A 145 -3.20 24.35 13.74
C LYS A 145 -3.16 23.04 14.53
N ALA A 146 -4.03 22.89 15.53
CA ALA A 146 -4.11 21.66 16.31
C ALA A 146 -4.54 20.47 15.46
N ILE A 147 -5.56 20.64 14.62
CA ILE A 147 -6.04 19.59 13.70
C ILE A 147 -4.94 19.13 12.75
N MET A 148 -4.18 20.06 12.15
CA MET A 148 -3.09 19.72 11.23
C MET A 148 -1.86 19.07 11.91
N ARG A 149 -1.86 18.96 13.24
CA ARG A 149 -0.85 18.21 14.01
C ARG A 149 -1.33 16.83 14.44
N THR A 150 -2.63 16.65 14.57
CA THR A 150 -3.20 15.46 15.22
C THR A 150 -4.08 14.61 14.31
N ASN A 151 -4.58 15.18 13.21
CA ASN A 151 -5.51 14.50 12.32
C ASN A 151 -4.88 14.28 10.94
N THR A 152 -4.31 13.10 10.75
CA THR A 152 -3.64 12.70 9.50
C THR A 152 -4.58 12.65 8.30
N THR A 153 -5.85 12.30 8.50
CA THR A 153 -6.87 12.33 7.44
C THR A 153 -7.12 13.75 6.95
N ALA A 154 -7.16 14.73 7.88
CA ALA A 154 -7.32 16.13 7.49
C ALA A 154 -6.10 16.64 6.73
N ILE A 155 -4.88 16.21 7.10
CA ILE A 155 -3.65 16.54 6.35
C ILE A 155 -3.74 15.97 4.94
N ALA A 156 -4.08 14.69 4.78
CA ALA A 156 -4.24 14.04 3.48
C ALA A 156 -5.26 14.78 2.60
N ALA A 157 -6.42 15.13 3.16
CA ALA A 157 -7.46 15.86 2.45
C ALA A 157 -7.00 17.26 1.99
N VAL A 158 -6.21 17.96 2.80
CA VAL A 158 -5.62 19.25 2.41
C VAL A 158 -4.59 19.07 1.30
N MET A 159 -3.75 18.03 1.35
CA MET A 159 -2.79 17.73 0.30
C MET A 159 -3.47 17.49 -1.05
N VAL A 160 -4.54 16.68 -1.07
CA VAL A 160 -5.34 16.44 -2.28
C VAL A 160 -5.98 17.74 -2.77
N HIS A 161 -6.55 18.55 -1.85
CA HIS A 161 -7.14 19.84 -2.20
C HIS A 161 -6.13 20.82 -2.82
N ARG A 162 -4.88 20.79 -2.38
CA ARG A 162 -3.79 21.63 -2.90
C ARG A 162 -3.17 21.07 -4.19
N GLY A 163 -3.56 19.88 -4.63
CA GLY A 163 -3.01 19.22 -5.80
C GLY A 163 -1.62 18.60 -5.56
N GLU A 164 -1.24 18.38 -4.30
CA GLU A 164 0.02 17.73 -3.93
C GLU A 164 -0.09 16.20 -4.03
N ALA A 165 -1.31 15.69 -3.96
CA ALA A 165 -1.69 14.30 -4.22
C ALA A 165 -3.00 14.26 -5.03
N ASP A 166 -3.21 13.16 -5.74
CA ASP A 166 -4.44 12.97 -6.55
C ASP A 166 -5.53 12.26 -5.76
N ASN A 167 -5.13 11.45 -4.79
CA ASN A 167 -6.06 10.66 -3.97
C ASN A 167 -5.43 10.32 -2.62
#